data_a7d2afb2c467d395c64f887699fa84bd
#
_entry.id   a7d2afb2c467d395c64f887699fa84bd
#
_cell.length_a   1.000
_cell.length_b   1.000
_cell.length_c   1.000
_cell.angle_alpha   90.00
_cell.angle_beta   90.00
_cell.angle_gamma   90.00
#
_symmetry.space_group_name_H-M   'P 1'
#
loop_
_entity.id
_entity.type
_entity.pdbx_description
1 polymer ?
#
loop_
_entity_poly.entity_id
_entity_poly.type
_entity_poly.pdbx_seq_one_letter_code
_entity_poly.pdbx_strand_id
1 'polypeptide(L)'
;QAALEATDFIVVQDLFMTDTAKLADVVLPAASFAESDGTFANSERRVQRVRAAIKPVGEARTDVDILLDLMERFGVVQDLKSPSDVWDEMRGLAPILSGISYERLNKEGGIQWPCPTEDHPGTEYLHKDEMESGVPGYFAPVDHIPPAEQVDSEYPLVLTTGRRRSTYHT
;
A
#
# COMPACT_ATOMS: atom_id res chain seq x y z
N GLN A 1 -5.44 22.45 6.30
CA GLN A 1 -4.62 23.07 7.34
C GLN A 1 -5.46 23.42 8.57
N ALA A 2 -6.51 24.27 8.45
CA ALA A 2 -7.34 24.70 9.58
C ALA A 2 -7.93 23.53 10.42
N ALA A 3 -8.26 22.39 9.81
CA ALA A 3 -8.75 21.23 10.54
C ALA A 3 -7.66 20.59 11.40
N LEU A 4 -6.42 20.53 10.92
CA LEU A 4 -5.28 20.04 11.69
C LEU A 4 -4.97 20.98 12.86
N GLU A 5 -4.95 22.29 12.62
CA GLU A 5 -4.70 23.31 13.66
C GLU A 5 -5.79 23.31 14.76
N ALA A 6 -6.97 22.77 14.47
CA ALA A 6 -8.06 22.63 15.44
C ALA A 6 -8.06 21.27 16.17
N THR A 7 -7.11 20.39 15.89
CA THR A 7 -6.99 19.07 16.53
C THR A 7 -6.20 19.20 17.83
N ASP A 8 -6.73 18.65 18.92
CA ASP A 8 -6.13 18.80 20.26
C ASP A 8 -4.76 18.12 20.41
N PHE A 9 -4.50 17.06 19.66
CA PHE A 9 -3.24 16.33 19.70
C PHE A 9 -2.98 15.58 18.38
N ILE A 10 -1.83 15.84 17.78
CA ILE A 10 -1.43 15.26 16.48
C ILE A 10 -0.13 14.51 16.63
N VAL A 11 -0.15 13.24 16.20
CA VAL A 11 1.06 12.43 16.03
C VAL A 11 1.27 12.19 14.54
N VAL A 12 2.46 12.46 14.04
CA VAL A 12 2.85 12.18 12.65
C VAL A 12 4.01 11.22 12.63
N GLN A 13 3.89 10.18 11.82
CA GLN A 13 4.96 9.24 11.51
C GLN A 13 5.39 9.48 10.06
N ASP A 14 6.61 9.91 9.85
CA ASP A 14 7.11 10.27 8.53
C ASP A 14 8.63 10.17 8.47
N LEU A 15 9.16 10.02 7.25
CA LEU A 15 10.60 10.06 6.96
C LEU A 15 11.15 11.49 7.01
N PHE A 16 10.31 12.46 6.67
CA PHE A 16 10.71 13.85 6.51
C PHE A 16 9.87 14.78 7.38
N MET A 17 10.45 15.91 7.73
CA MET A 17 9.73 17.00 8.40
C MET A 17 8.86 17.74 7.38
N THR A 18 7.75 17.09 6.98
CA THR A 18 6.75 17.65 6.08
C THR A 18 5.97 18.81 6.71
N ASP A 19 5.19 19.53 5.91
CA ASP A 19 4.36 20.60 6.46
C ASP A 19 3.30 20.09 7.44
N THR A 20 2.82 18.86 7.25
CA THR A 20 1.96 18.19 8.23
C THR A 20 2.73 17.87 9.52
N ALA A 21 3.94 17.33 9.40
CA ALA A 21 4.77 17.01 10.55
C ALA A 21 5.14 18.24 11.39
N LYS A 22 5.26 19.42 10.77
CA LYS A 22 5.50 20.71 11.48
C LYS A 22 4.33 21.15 12.34
N LEU A 23 3.12 20.63 12.08
CA LEU A 23 1.91 20.92 12.88
C LEU A 23 1.68 19.88 13.98
N ALA A 24 2.49 18.83 14.04
CA ALA A 24 2.32 17.75 15.00
C ALA A 24 2.91 18.07 16.37
N ASP A 25 2.25 17.59 17.42
CA ASP A 25 2.77 17.62 18.80
C ASP A 25 3.88 16.59 19.00
N VAL A 26 3.80 15.47 18.28
CA VAL A 26 4.81 14.40 18.29
C VAL A 26 5.11 13.95 16.87
N VAL A 27 6.39 13.84 16.54
CA VAL A 27 6.85 13.24 15.27
C VAL A 27 7.64 11.97 15.58
N LEU A 28 7.22 10.85 14.99
CA LEU A 28 7.89 9.56 15.07
C LEU A 28 8.71 9.37 13.80
N PRO A 29 10.06 9.35 13.88
CA PRO A 29 10.89 9.18 12.70
C PRO A 29 10.78 7.76 12.15
N ALA A 30 10.27 7.64 10.93
CA ALA A 30 10.07 6.38 10.23
C ALA A 30 11.27 6.00 9.35
N ALA A 31 11.48 4.71 9.17
CA ALA A 31 12.47 4.18 8.24
C ALA A 31 11.91 4.09 6.82
N SER A 32 12.79 4.27 5.83
CA SER A 32 12.45 4.12 4.42
C SER A 32 12.31 2.63 4.02
N PHE A 33 11.78 2.39 2.82
CA PHE A 33 11.70 1.03 2.26
C PHE A 33 13.07 0.36 2.10
N ALA A 34 14.14 1.13 1.93
CA ALA A 34 15.51 0.61 1.84
C ALA A 34 16.08 0.18 3.20
N GLU A 35 15.46 0.59 4.28
CA GLU A 35 15.84 0.36 5.67
C GLU A 35 14.93 -0.67 6.37
N SER A 36 13.95 -1.21 5.66
CA SER A 36 12.90 -2.07 6.22
C SER A 36 12.80 -3.41 5.49
N ASP A 37 12.53 -4.47 6.26
CA ASP A 37 12.06 -5.75 5.73
C ASP A 37 10.55 -5.78 5.65
N GLY A 38 10.01 -6.52 4.67
CA GLY A 38 8.57 -6.68 4.55
C GLY A 38 8.12 -7.26 3.22
N THR A 39 6.90 -6.92 2.83
CA THR A 39 6.30 -7.27 1.56
C THR A 39 5.69 -6.05 0.90
N PHE A 40 5.81 -5.95 -0.43
CA PHE A 40 5.08 -5.00 -1.24
C PHE A 40 4.20 -5.71 -2.25
N ALA A 41 3.02 -5.16 -2.50
CA ALA A 41 2.19 -5.53 -3.64
C ALA A 41 2.27 -4.42 -4.69
N ASN A 42 2.48 -4.79 -5.95
CA ASN A 42 2.50 -3.84 -7.06
C ASN A 42 1.13 -3.79 -7.77
N SER A 43 1.02 -2.96 -8.80
CA SER A 43 -0.20 -2.81 -9.60
C SER A 43 -0.57 -4.05 -10.41
N GLU A 44 0.35 -5.01 -10.58
CA GLU A 44 0.07 -6.34 -11.14
C GLU A 44 -0.50 -7.32 -10.11
N ARG A 45 -0.79 -6.90 -8.90
CA ARG A 45 -1.21 -7.75 -7.78
C ARG A 45 -0.12 -8.73 -7.32
N ARG A 46 1.13 -8.45 -7.66
CA ARG A 46 2.27 -9.29 -7.29
C ARG A 46 2.79 -8.89 -5.93
N VAL A 47 2.72 -9.82 -4.99
CA VAL A 47 3.35 -9.71 -3.67
C VAL A 47 4.81 -10.11 -3.79
N GLN A 48 5.70 -9.27 -3.29
CA GLN A 48 7.15 -9.46 -3.37
C GLN A 48 7.81 -9.14 -2.03
N ARG A 49 8.93 -9.79 -1.73
CA ARG A 49 9.73 -9.48 -0.56
C ARG A 49 10.53 -8.20 -0.78
N VAL A 50 10.51 -7.35 0.23
CA VAL A 50 11.46 -6.24 0.40
C VAL A 50 12.44 -6.63 1.50
N ARG A 51 13.71 -6.34 1.30
CA ARG A 51 14.77 -6.60 2.28
C ARG A 51 15.56 -5.32 2.54
N ALA A 52 15.79 -5.04 3.80
CA ALA A 52 16.62 -3.90 4.19
C ALA A 52 18.00 -3.98 3.52
N ALA A 53 18.36 -2.95 2.78
CA ALA A 53 19.67 -2.79 2.15
C ALA A 53 20.64 -2.03 3.04
N ILE A 54 20.12 -1.17 3.90
CA ILE A 54 20.86 -0.34 4.85
C ILE A 54 20.15 -0.34 6.21
N LYS A 55 20.83 0.11 7.24
CA LYS A 55 20.23 0.31 8.57
C LYS A 55 19.47 1.64 8.61
N PRO A 56 18.40 1.74 9.42
CA PRO A 56 17.71 3.00 9.68
C PRO A 56 18.68 4.10 10.12
N VAL A 57 18.43 5.31 9.65
CA VAL A 57 19.25 6.48 9.95
C VAL A 57 18.89 7.08 11.32
N GLY A 58 19.90 7.35 12.14
CA GLY A 58 19.70 7.99 13.44
C GLY A 58 18.82 7.18 14.38
N GLU A 59 17.70 7.77 14.79
CA GLU A 59 16.71 7.15 15.67
C GLU A 59 15.45 6.64 14.90
N ALA A 60 15.49 6.64 13.57
CA ALA A 60 14.40 6.14 12.75
C ALA A 60 14.16 4.65 13.01
N ARG A 61 12.88 4.26 13.05
CA ARG A 61 12.43 2.89 13.27
C ARG A 61 11.50 2.47 12.13
N THR A 62 11.42 1.17 11.88
CA THR A 62 10.46 0.67 10.89
C THR A 62 9.03 0.91 11.35
N ASP A 63 8.10 1.07 10.40
CA ASP A 63 6.67 1.26 10.73
C ASP A 63 6.13 0.13 11.59
N VAL A 64 6.55 -1.10 11.30
CA VAL A 64 6.17 -2.28 12.08
C VAL A 64 6.64 -2.17 13.52
N ASP A 65 7.92 -1.81 13.75
CA ASP A 65 8.48 -1.67 15.10
C ASP A 65 7.78 -0.56 15.90
N ILE A 66 7.46 0.57 15.25
CA ILE A 66 6.74 1.68 15.89
C ILE A 66 5.32 1.24 16.28
N LEU A 67 4.61 0.57 15.39
CA LEU A 67 3.24 0.13 15.63
C LEU A 67 3.17 -0.97 16.71
N LEU A 68 4.09 -1.93 16.69
CA LEU A 68 4.15 -2.97 17.72
C LEU A 68 4.46 -2.39 19.11
N ASP A 69 5.37 -1.42 19.21
CA ASP A 69 5.67 -0.72 20.47
C ASP A 69 4.46 0.08 20.97
N LEU A 70 3.73 0.74 20.08
CA LEU A 70 2.50 1.44 20.45
C LEU A 70 1.42 0.47 20.92
N MET A 71 1.22 -0.66 20.25
CA MET A 71 0.28 -1.70 20.67
C MET A 71 0.60 -2.20 22.08
N GLU A 72 1.87 -2.50 22.38
CA GLU A 72 2.31 -2.92 23.71
C GLU A 72 2.00 -1.86 24.77
N ARG A 73 2.29 -0.59 24.50
CA ARG A 73 2.01 0.54 25.42
C ARG A 73 0.52 0.75 25.67
N PHE A 74 -0.32 0.45 24.70
CA PHE A 74 -1.78 0.46 24.87
C PHE A 74 -2.33 -0.81 25.51
N GLY A 75 -1.47 -1.75 25.93
CA GLY A 75 -1.87 -2.99 26.58
C GLY A 75 -2.47 -4.04 25.64
N VAL A 76 -2.26 -3.89 24.34
CA VAL A 76 -2.65 -4.90 23.35
C VAL A 76 -1.65 -6.05 23.41
N VAL A 77 -2.10 -7.20 23.89
CA VAL A 77 -1.28 -8.42 23.93
C VAL A 77 -1.26 -9.06 22.56
N GLN A 78 -0.06 -9.16 21.97
CA GLN A 78 0.17 -9.81 20.70
C GLN A 78 1.54 -10.51 20.72
N ASP A 79 1.73 -11.52 19.88
CA ASP A 79 2.98 -12.28 19.79
C ASP A 79 3.70 -12.05 18.42
N LEU A 80 3.44 -10.92 17.80
CA LEU A 80 4.07 -10.51 16.56
C LEU A 80 5.44 -9.88 16.85
N LYS A 81 6.51 -10.41 16.26
CA LYS A 81 7.90 -9.98 16.52
C LYS A 81 8.64 -9.59 15.26
N SER A 82 8.07 -9.90 14.11
CA SER A 82 8.73 -9.69 12.82
C SER A 82 7.71 -9.36 11.72
N PRO A 83 8.17 -8.76 10.61
CA PRO A 83 7.31 -8.60 9.42
C PRO A 83 6.74 -9.92 8.89
N SER A 84 7.40 -11.06 9.13
CA SER A 84 6.87 -12.37 8.77
C SER A 84 5.66 -12.75 9.60
N ASP A 85 5.71 -12.50 10.91
CA ASP A 85 4.58 -12.81 11.80
C ASP A 85 3.36 -11.96 11.46
N VAL A 86 3.57 -10.66 11.19
CA VAL A 86 2.53 -9.74 10.72
C VAL A 86 1.92 -10.21 9.40
N TRP A 87 2.76 -10.68 8.47
CA TRP A 87 2.30 -11.22 7.20
C TRP A 87 1.50 -12.50 7.37
N ASP A 88 1.94 -13.40 8.25
CA ASP A 88 1.25 -14.65 8.54
C ASP A 88 -0.12 -14.42 9.18
N GLU A 89 -0.25 -13.44 10.07
CA GLU A 89 -1.55 -13.02 10.58
C GLU A 89 -2.43 -12.45 9.46
N MET A 90 -1.91 -11.52 8.67
CA MET A 90 -2.64 -10.88 7.57
C MET A 90 -3.15 -11.91 6.54
N ARG A 91 -2.31 -12.83 6.08
CA ARG A 91 -2.71 -13.87 5.11
C ARG A 91 -3.70 -14.88 5.72
N GLY A 92 -3.67 -15.07 7.04
CA GLY A 92 -4.66 -15.88 7.75
C GLY A 92 -6.06 -15.24 7.78
N LEU A 93 -6.13 -13.91 7.76
CA LEU A 93 -7.38 -13.14 7.71
C LEU A 93 -7.88 -12.88 6.30
N ALA A 94 -7.01 -12.97 5.29
CA ALA A 94 -7.32 -12.69 3.90
C ALA A 94 -7.19 -13.95 3.03
N PRO A 95 -8.27 -14.72 2.80
CA PRO A 95 -8.23 -15.99 2.07
C PRO A 95 -7.55 -15.91 0.70
N ILE A 96 -7.67 -14.78 0.02
CA ILE A 96 -7.03 -14.54 -1.29
C ILE A 96 -5.49 -14.48 -1.23
N LEU A 97 -4.90 -14.36 -0.05
CA LEU A 97 -3.47 -14.30 0.20
C LEU A 97 -2.93 -15.52 0.94
N SER A 98 -3.81 -16.44 1.39
CA SER A 98 -3.46 -17.52 2.32
C SER A 98 -2.31 -18.42 1.83
N GLY A 99 -2.20 -18.62 0.53
CA GLY A 99 -1.15 -19.43 -0.09
C GLY A 99 0.19 -18.70 -0.29
N ILE A 100 0.30 -17.43 0.08
CA ILE A 100 1.51 -16.64 -0.14
C ILE A 100 2.33 -16.56 1.15
N SER A 101 3.12 -17.59 1.42
CA SER A 101 4.03 -17.61 2.57
C SER A 101 5.37 -16.91 2.29
N TYR A 102 6.08 -16.47 3.33
CA TYR A 102 7.43 -15.93 3.20
C TYR A 102 8.40 -16.94 2.61
N GLU A 103 8.23 -18.23 2.91
CA GLU A 103 9.02 -19.31 2.32
C GLU A 103 8.86 -19.34 0.79
N ARG A 104 7.61 -19.32 0.32
CA ARG A 104 7.32 -19.29 -1.11
C ARG A 104 7.84 -18.02 -1.79
N LEU A 105 7.64 -16.85 -1.18
CA LEU A 105 8.14 -15.59 -1.71
C LEU A 105 9.67 -15.57 -1.82
N ASN A 106 10.38 -16.20 -0.90
CA ASN A 106 11.83 -16.33 -0.95
C ASN A 106 12.29 -17.25 -2.08
N LYS A 107 11.53 -18.30 -2.37
CA LYS A 107 11.84 -19.30 -3.40
C LYS A 107 11.40 -18.85 -4.79
N GLU A 108 10.21 -18.28 -4.91
CA GLU A 108 9.57 -17.98 -6.20
C GLU A 108 9.76 -16.53 -6.65
N GLY A 109 10.21 -15.64 -5.75
CA GLY A 109 10.52 -14.23 -6.06
C GLY A 109 9.32 -13.30 -6.03
N GLY A 110 8.10 -13.78 -6.27
CA GLY A 110 6.88 -12.99 -6.20
C GLY A 110 5.68 -13.75 -6.74
N ILE A 111 4.52 -13.60 -6.06
CA ILE A 111 3.30 -14.35 -6.36
C ILE A 111 2.15 -13.37 -6.54
N GLN A 112 1.36 -13.56 -7.59
CA GLN A 112 0.16 -12.76 -7.84
C GLN A 112 -1.05 -13.34 -7.11
N TRP A 113 -1.72 -12.49 -6.34
CA TRP A 113 -3.00 -12.86 -5.73
C TRP A 113 -4.17 -12.70 -6.72
N PRO A 114 -5.28 -13.43 -6.58
CA PRO A 114 -5.60 -14.46 -5.58
C PRO A 114 -4.65 -15.67 -5.61
N CYS A 115 -4.29 -16.13 -4.41
CA CYS A 115 -3.52 -17.35 -4.20
C CYS A 115 -3.99 -17.99 -2.88
N PRO A 116 -5.12 -18.72 -2.91
CA PRO A 116 -5.82 -19.14 -1.69
C PRO A 116 -5.17 -20.31 -0.96
N THR A 117 -4.30 -21.08 -1.63
CA THR A 117 -3.64 -22.27 -1.06
C THR A 117 -2.16 -22.30 -1.40
N GLU A 118 -1.38 -23.02 -0.61
CA GLU A 118 0.09 -23.13 -0.77
C GLU A 118 0.51 -23.81 -2.10
N ASP A 119 -0.33 -24.64 -2.67
CA ASP A 119 -0.12 -25.31 -3.96
C ASP A 119 -0.64 -24.49 -5.15
N HIS A 120 -1.39 -23.41 -4.91
CA HIS A 120 -1.91 -22.57 -5.97
C HIS A 120 -0.79 -21.73 -6.60
N PRO A 121 -0.65 -21.70 -7.96
CA PRO A 121 0.46 -21.02 -8.64
C PRO A 121 0.41 -19.47 -8.58
N GLY A 122 -0.66 -18.90 -8.03
CA GLY A 122 -1.00 -17.49 -8.18
C GLY A 122 -1.91 -17.24 -9.38
N THR A 123 -2.46 -16.05 -9.50
CA THR A 123 -3.43 -15.68 -10.53
C THR A 123 -2.84 -14.61 -11.45
N GLU A 124 -2.34 -15.01 -12.60
CA GLU A 124 -1.76 -14.08 -13.58
C GLU A 124 -2.84 -13.18 -14.22
N TYR A 125 -3.97 -13.78 -14.60
CA TYR A 125 -5.11 -13.10 -15.19
C TYR A 125 -6.32 -13.17 -14.27
N LEU A 126 -6.72 -12.02 -13.73
CA LEU A 126 -7.93 -11.92 -12.95
C LEU A 126 -9.15 -12.04 -13.87
N HIS A 127 -10.15 -12.82 -13.45
CA HIS A 127 -11.41 -13.02 -14.21
C HIS A 127 -11.21 -13.54 -15.64
N LYS A 128 -10.22 -14.40 -15.85
CA LYS A 128 -9.87 -14.94 -17.17
C LYS A 128 -11.02 -15.74 -17.80
N ASP A 129 -11.62 -16.62 -17.03
CA ASP A 129 -12.67 -17.55 -17.49
C ASP A 129 -14.04 -17.15 -16.94
N GLU A 130 -14.08 -16.70 -15.68
CA GLU A 130 -15.28 -16.23 -15.00
C GLU A 130 -14.91 -15.23 -13.90
N MET A 131 -15.90 -14.48 -13.43
CA MET A 131 -15.72 -13.61 -12.26
C MET A 131 -15.60 -14.47 -11.01
N GLU A 132 -14.64 -14.16 -10.13
CA GLU A 132 -14.45 -14.87 -8.85
C GLU A 132 -15.71 -14.90 -7.98
N SER A 133 -16.56 -13.88 -8.11
CA SER A 133 -17.86 -13.81 -7.44
C SER A 133 -18.91 -14.76 -8.03
N GLY A 134 -18.64 -15.41 -9.17
CA GLY A 134 -19.62 -16.14 -9.95
C GLY A 134 -20.72 -15.26 -10.57
N VAL A 135 -20.61 -13.94 -10.42
CA VAL A 135 -21.58 -12.96 -10.96
C VAL A 135 -20.92 -12.23 -12.13
N PRO A 136 -21.58 -12.14 -13.30
CA PRO A 136 -21.06 -11.39 -14.43
C PRO A 136 -20.76 -9.92 -14.09
N GLY A 137 -19.74 -9.36 -14.72
CA GLY A 137 -19.44 -7.93 -14.59
C GLY A 137 -20.62 -7.08 -15.04
N TYR A 138 -20.91 -6.06 -14.26
CA TYR A 138 -22.01 -5.13 -14.58
C TYR A 138 -21.48 -3.92 -15.37
N PHE A 139 -22.09 -3.68 -16.52
CA PHE A 139 -21.84 -2.47 -17.30
C PHE A 139 -22.85 -1.39 -16.88
N ALA A 140 -22.39 -0.42 -16.10
CA ALA A 140 -23.21 0.75 -15.78
C ALA A 140 -23.21 1.72 -16.98
N PRO A 141 -24.35 1.96 -17.64
CA PRO A 141 -24.43 3.00 -18.65
C PRO A 141 -24.27 4.38 -17.98
N VAL A 142 -23.41 5.19 -18.56
CA VAL A 142 -23.20 6.56 -18.10
C VAL A 142 -23.35 7.51 -19.29
N ASP A 143 -24.03 8.63 -19.08
CA ASP A 143 -24.11 9.68 -20.08
C ASP A 143 -22.78 10.44 -20.19
N HIS A 144 -22.51 10.99 -21.38
CA HIS A 144 -21.36 11.85 -21.56
C HIS A 144 -21.55 13.15 -20.77
N ILE A 145 -20.63 13.40 -19.87
CA ILE A 145 -20.53 14.68 -19.16
C ILE A 145 -19.37 15.45 -19.79
N PRO A 146 -19.64 16.61 -20.41
CA PRO A 146 -18.56 17.40 -20.98
C PRO A 146 -17.60 17.92 -19.91
N PRO A 147 -16.34 18.24 -20.26
CA PRO A 147 -15.40 18.86 -19.33
C PRO A 147 -15.97 20.13 -18.70
N ALA A 148 -15.58 20.39 -17.44
CA ALA A 148 -16.01 21.59 -16.73
C ALA A 148 -15.54 22.88 -17.44
N GLU A 149 -14.36 22.83 -18.05
CA GLU A 149 -13.83 23.89 -18.92
C GLU A 149 -14.03 23.50 -20.38
N GLN A 150 -14.75 24.32 -21.12
CA GLN A 150 -14.95 24.19 -22.55
C GLN A 150 -14.03 25.17 -23.31
N VAL A 151 -13.70 24.82 -24.54
CA VAL A 151 -13.00 25.75 -25.42
C VAL A 151 -13.89 26.96 -25.74
N ASP A 152 -13.31 28.14 -25.80
CA ASP A 152 -13.97 29.40 -26.17
C ASP A 152 -13.08 30.22 -27.16
N SER A 153 -13.48 31.45 -27.46
CA SER A 153 -12.75 32.29 -28.40
C SER A 153 -11.42 32.81 -27.83
N GLU A 154 -11.25 32.87 -26.52
CA GLU A 154 -10.01 33.25 -25.85
C GLU A 154 -9.07 32.06 -25.69
N TYR A 155 -9.64 30.87 -25.40
CA TYR A 155 -8.92 29.59 -25.22
C TYR A 155 -9.45 28.52 -26.18
N PRO A 156 -9.06 28.59 -27.49
CA PRO A 156 -9.63 27.70 -28.51
C PRO A 156 -8.99 26.31 -28.58
N LEU A 157 -8.03 25.99 -27.69
CA LEU A 157 -7.31 24.73 -27.66
C LEU A 157 -7.52 23.97 -26.37
N VAL A 158 -7.64 22.64 -26.48
CA VAL A 158 -7.66 21.75 -25.32
C VAL A 158 -6.25 21.25 -25.05
N LEU A 159 -5.73 21.49 -23.84
CA LEU A 159 -4.51 20.83 -23.37
C LEU A 159 -4.83 19.41 -22.90
N THR A 160 -4.28 18.42 -23.56
CA THR A 160 -4.43 17.02 -23.18
C THR A 160 -3.11 16.48 -22.61
N THR A 161 -3.11 16.03 -21.37
CA THR A 161 -1.99 15.31 -20.78
C THR A 161 -2.16 13.82 -21.01
N GLY A 162 -1.25 13.22 -21.77
CA GLY A 162 -1.28 11.79 -22.07
C GLY A 162 -0.50 10.98 -21.05
N ARG A 163 -1.09 9.88 -20.61
CA ARG A 163 -0.45 8.91 -19.73
C ARG A 163 0.31 7.87 -20.55
N ARG A 164 1.60 7.68 -20.29
CA ARG A 164 2.38 6.61 -20.91
C ARG A 164 2.62 5.49 -19.89
N ARG A 165 2.52 4.23 -20.35
CA ARG A 165 2.72 3.06 -19.50
C ARG A 165 4.05 3.04 -18.74
N SER A 166 5.10 3.59 -19.34
CA SER A 166 6.46 3.63 -18.78
C SER A 166 6.79 4.92 -18.02
N THR A 167 5.83 5.82 -17.85
CA THR A 167 6.05 7.11 -17.19
C THR A 167 5.20 7.19 -15.93
N TYR A 168 5.85 7.39 -14.79
CA TYR A 168 5.17 7.64 -13.52
C TYR A 168 4.48 9.01 -13.53
N HIS A 169 3.55 9.24 -12.63
CA HIS A 169 2.73 10.46 -12.57
C HIS A 169 3.44 11.68 -12.00
N THR A 170 4.69 11.59 -11.75
CA THR A 170 5.52 12.68 -11.21
C THR A 170 6.38 13.28 -12.28
#